data_ecd3fec82b1fa6bb04cfd09b9a2bf88a
#
_entry.id   ecd3fec82b1fa6bb04cfd09b9a2bf88a
#
_cell.length_a   1.000
_cell.length_b   1.000
_cell.length_c   1.000
_cell.angle_alpha   90.00
_cell.angle_beta   90.00
_cell.angle_gamma   90.00
#
_symmetry.space_group_name_H-M   'P 1'
#
loop_
_entity.id
_entity.type
_entity.pdbx_description
1 polymer ?
#
loop_
_entity_poly.entity_id
_entity_poly.type
_entity_poly.pdbx_seq_one_letter_code
_entity_poly.pdbx_strand_id
1 'polypeptide(L)'
;LVVKLPKNLDTLYASTATVGAISLHGVRRADLKIGEYGVVFGAGLLGLIAVQILKSAGVRVACVDINPERINLAKSSGAELVIDSSLEDPVNSIRNWSSGYGADAVLFAANTSDSKPLSQAFQMTRKKGKVVLVGVSGMHINRKDIYSNEIDFLISTSYGPGRYDDDYELKGIDYPYPYVRWTENRNIAEFLRLLNAGTVDLGLLKPTIYNFNDFLKAFEDLQNDPSHKILSIIEYNKFEPKTQILSPAIKSREKRKGVISTGLIGAGSFATTMLLPIIKKLS
;
A
#
# COMPACT_ATOMS: atom_id res chain seq x y z
N LEU A 1 -16.37 1.61 5.82
CA LEU A 1 -15.75 2.32 4.69
C LEU A 1 -16.24 1.72 3.38
N VAL A 2 -16.99 2.46 2.56
CA VAL A 2 -17.54 1.97 1.29
C VAL A 2 -17.30 3.01 0.20
N VAL A 3 -16.80 2.56 -0.96
CA VAL A 3 -16.61 3.39 -2.16
C VAL A 3 -17.31 2.73 -3.34
N LYS A 4 -18.06 3.53 -4.10
CA LYS A 4 -18.74 3.05 -5.31
C LYS A 4 -17.72 2.80 -6.42
N LEU A 5 -17.77 1.61 -7.03
CA LEU A 5 -16.93 1.29 -8.19
C LEU A 5 -17.40 2.06 -9.43
N PRO A 6 -16.47 2.58 -10.26
CA PRO A 6 -16.77 3.01 -11.62
C PRO A 6 -17.41 1.89 -12.44
N LYS A 7 -18.41 2.21 -13.28
CA LYS A 7 -19.24 1.21 -13.99
C LYS A 7 -18.43 0.24 -14.88
N ASN A 8 -17.35 0.73 -15.47
CA ASN A 8 -16.57 -0.02 -16.47
C ASN A 8 -15.25 -0.56 -15.92
N LEU A 9 -14.99 -0.39 -14.62
CA LEU A 9 -13.76 -0.88 -14.00
C LEU A 9 -13.87 -2.38 -13.74
N ASP A 10 -12.86 -3.12 -14.20
CA ASP A 10 -12.73 -4.54 -13.88
C ASP A 10 -12.57 -4.74 -12.37
N THR A 11 -13.43 -5.58 -11.81
CA THR A 11 -13.44 -5.90 -10.37
C THR A 11 -12.14 -6.58 -9.92
N LEU A 12 -11.48 -7.29 -10.83
CA LEU A 12 -10.18 -7.92 -10.59
C LEU A 12 -9.15 -6.88 -10.13
N TYR A 13 -9.00 -5.78 -10.90
CA TYR A 13 -8.08 -4.71 -10.55
C TYR A 13 -8.62 -3.80 -9.43
N ALA A 14 -9.93 -3.64 -9.34
CA ALA A 14 -10.56 -2.87 -8.27
C ALA A 14 -10.29 -3.48 -6.87
N SER A 15 -10.02 -4.79 -6.78
CA SER A 15 -9.63 -5.46 -5.54
C SER A 15 -8.35 -4.89 -4.91
N THR A 16 -7.51 -4.22 -5.69
CA THR A 16 -6.27 -3.57 -5.23
C THR A 16 -6.49 -2.17 -4.66
N ALA A 17 -7.73 -1.71 -4.53
CA ALA A 17 -8.06 -0.32 -4.19
C ALA A 17 -7.38 0.18 -2.90
N THR A 18 -7.34 -0.65 -1.86
CA THR A 18 -6.68 -0.30 -0.58
C THR A 18 -5.17 -0.13 -0.76
N VAL A 19 -4.51 -1.09 -1.43
CA VAL A 19 -3.07 -1.05 -1.68
C VAL A 19 -2.70 0.15 -2.55
N GLY A 20 -3.50 0.43 -3.57
CA GLY A 20 -3.31 1.59 -4.43
C GLY A 20 -3.50 2.90 -3.71
N ALA A 21 -4.45 2.98 -2.77
CA ALA A 21 -4.64 4.16 -1.94
C ALA A 21 -3.46 4.42 -0.98
N ILE A 22 -2.80 3.35 -0.48
CA ILE A 22 -1.55 3.47 0.29
C ILE A 22 -0.46 4.15 -0.56
N SER A 23 -0.25 3.66 -1.78
CA SER A 23 0.73 4.26 -2.70
C SER A 23 0.39 5.71 -3.03
N LEU A 24 -0.88 6.00 -3.34
CA LEU A 24 -1.36 7.35 -3.63
C LEU A 24 -1.18 8.30 -2.43
N HIS A 25 -1.41 7.82 -1.20
CA HIS A 25 -1.16 8.63 -0.01
C HIS A 25 0.31 8.96 0.14
N GLY A 26 1.21 8.01 -0.09
CA GLY A 26 2.65 8.25 -0.10
C GLY A 26 3.05 9.32 -1.12
N VAL A 27 2.53 9.24 -2.33
CA VAL A 27 2.76 10.25 -3.39
C VAL A 27 2.27 11.63 -2.94
N ARG A 28 1.08 11.72 -2.32
CA ARG A 28 0.57 12.99 -1.78
C ARG A 28 1.44 13.56 -0.67
N ARG A 29 2.00 12.70 0.18
CA ARG A 29 2.94 13.13 1.25
C ARG A 29 4.24 13.67 0.68
N ALA A 30 4.71 13.13 -0.46
CA ALA A 30 5.89 13.65 -1.15
C ALA A 30 5.68 15.06 -1.71
N ASP A 31 4.44 15.40 -2.07
CA ASP A 31 4.04 16.74 -2.55
C ASP A 31 4.88 17.26 -3.73
N LEU A 32 5.24 16.35 -4.63
CA LEU A 32 6.03 16.65 -5.83
C LEU A 32 5.20 17.41 -6.87
N LYS A 33 5.84 18.34 -7.58
CA LYS A 33 5.25 19.16 -8.63
C LYS A 33 5.78 18.76 -10.01
N ILE A 34 5.12 19.24 -11.05
CA ILE A 34 5.53 19.04 -12.45
C ILE A 34 6.99 19.46 -12.63
N GLY A 35 7.79 18.59 -13.24
CA GLY A 35 9.20 18.84 -13.57
C GLY A 35 10.18 18.56 -12.43
N GLU A 36 9.70 18.34 -11.19
CA GLU A 36 10.56 17.96 -10.07
C GLU A 36 11.09 16.52 -10.19
N TYR A 37 12.21 16.24 -9.52
CA TYR A 37 12.86 14.95 -9.49
C TYR A 37 12.32 14.11 -8.32
N GLY A 38 11.57 13.06 -8.63
CA GLY A 38 11.06 12.09 -7.65
C GLY A 38 11.81 10.77 -7.75
N VAL A 39 12.19 10.21 -6.61
CA VAL A 39 12.77 8.85 -6.54
C VAL A 39 11.81 7.92 -5.83
N VAL A 40 11.54 6.76 -6.42
CA VAL A 40 10.87 5.64 -5.77
C VAL A 40 11.93 4.62 -5.38
N PHE A 41 12.14 4.45 -4.09
CA PHE A 41 13.09 3.48 -3.55
C PHE A 41 12.34 2.20 -3.15
N GLY A 42 12.49 1.14 -3.94
CA GLY A 42 11.78 -0.12 -3.86
C GLY A 42 10.70 -0.26 -4.96
N ALA A 43 10.96 -1.13 -5.94
CA ALA A 43 10.07 -1.45 -7.06
C ALA A 43 9.13 -2.64 -6.75
N GLY A 44 8.60 -2.70 -5.54
CA GLY A 44 7.49 -3.59 -5.18
C GLY A 44 6.15 -3.04 -5.69
N LEU A 45 5.03 -3.68 -5.33
CA LEU A 45 3.70 -3.29 -5.77
C LEU A 45 3.40 -1.80 -5.50
N LEU A 46 3.65 -1.33 -4.27
CA LEU A 46 3.44 0.08 -3.90
C LEU A 46 4.32 1.03 -4.73
N GLY A 47 5.60 0.68 -4.90
CA GLY A 47 6.53 1.50 -5.65
C GLY A 47 6.18 1.60 -7.13
N LEU A 48 5.82 0.49 -7.77
CA LEU A 48 5.44 0.47 -9.19
C LEU A 48 4.15 1.24 -9.47
N ILE A 49 3.19 1.21 -8.55
CA ILE A 49 2.00 2.07 -8.61
C ILE A 49 2.41 3.55 -8.44
N ALA A 50 3.30 3.86 -7.49
CA ALA A 50 3.77 5.22 -7.27
C ALA A 50 4.49 5.80 -8.49
N VAL A 51 5.33 4.99 -9.18
CA VAL A 51 6.00 5.40 -10.43
C VAL A 51 4.98 5.88 -11.47
N GLN A 52 3.91 5.11 -11.69
CA GLN A 52 2.87 5.47 -12.67
C GLN A 52 2.12 6.75 -12.27
N ILE A 53 1.77 6.89 -10.99
CA ILE A 53 1.08 8.08 -10.48
C ILE A 53 1.97 9.33 -10.60
N LEU A 54 3.23 9.26 -10.17
CA LEU A 54 4.19 10.37 -10.23
C LEU A 54 4.45 10.79 -11.68
N LYS A 55 4.67 9.83 -12.58
CA LYS A 55 4.81 10.11 -14.02
C LYS A 55 3.57 10.82 -14.56
N SER A 56 2.38 10.35 -14.23
CA SER A 56 1.14 10.98 -14.71
C SER A 56 0.95 12.41 -14.18
N ALA A 57 1.55 12.73 -13.02
CA ALA A 57 1.57 14.06 -12.44
C ALA A 57 2.67 14.97 -13.05
N GLY A 58 3.42 14.49 -14.04
CA GLY A 58 4.48 15.26 -14.70
C GLY A 58 5.79 15.33 -13.91
N VAL A 59 5.98 14.47 -12.92
CA VAL A 59 7.22 14.33 -12.17
C VAL A 59 8.23 13.54 -13.00
N ARG A 60 9.49 13.93 -12.96
CA ARG A 60 10.60 13.14 -13.48
C ARG A 60 10.92 12.05 -12.48
N VAL A 61 10.74 10.78 -12.86
CA VAL A 61 10.76 9.66 -11.92
C VAL A 61 11.97 8.78 -12.13
N ALA A 62 12.75 8.58 -11.07
CA ALA A 62 13.74 7.52 -10.99
C ALA A 62 13.23 6.40 -10.06
N CYS A 63 13.62 5.15 -10.32
CA CYS A 63 13.28 4.01 -9.47
C CYS A 63 14.55 3.21 -9.12
N VAL A 64 14.66 2.83 -7.84
CA VAL A 64 15.80 2.08 -7.29
C VAL A 64 15.30 0.76 -6.72
N ASP A 65 15.91 -0.35 -7.12
CA ASP A 65 15.67 -1.68 -6.53
C ASP A 65 16.96 -2.52 -6.64
N ILE A 66 16.96 -3.71 -6.04
CA ILE A 66 18.03 -4.72 -6.16
C ILE A 66 17.66 -5.87 -7.11
N ASN A 67 16.40 -5.91 -7.57
CA ASN A 67 15.89 -6.99 -8.39
C ASN A 67 15.78 -6.53 -9.85
N PRO A 68 16.52 -7.16 -10.81
CA PRO A 68 16.52 -6.75 -12.20
C PRO A 68 15.15 -6.81 -12.89
N GLU A 69 14.29 -7.77 -12.53
CA GLU A 69 12.96 -7.89 -13.12
C GLU A 69 12.04 -6.74 -12.68
N ARG A 70 12.12 -6.39 -11.39
CA ARG A 70 11.37 -5.25 -10.84
C ARG A 70 11.83 -3.93 -11.45
N ILE A 71 13.13 -3.79 -11.69
CA ILE A 71 13.72 -2.64 -12.38
C ILE A 71 13.17 -2.53 -13.82
N ASN A 72 13.06 -3.64 -14.53
CA ASN A 72 12.44 -3.66 -15.87
C ASN A 72 10.95 -3.26 -15.82
N LEU A 73 10.21 -3.71 -14.79
CA LEU A 73 8.83 -3.30 -14.58
C LEU A 73 8.73 -1.80 -14.26
N ALA A 74 9.65 -1.25 -13.46
CA ALA A 74 9.70 0.18 -13.17
C ALA A 74 9.92 1.01 -14.44
N LYS A 75 10.80 0.57 -15.33
CA LYS A 75 11.02 1.20 -16.64
C LYS A 75 9.76 1.16 -17.49
N SER A 76 9.10 0.00 -17.56
CA SER A 76 7.83 -0.16 -18.29
C SER A 76 6.69 0.67 -17.68
N SER A 77 6.71 0.88 -16.37
CA SER A 77 5.78 1.73 -15.64
C SER A 77 6.04 3.23 -15.84
N GLY A 78 7.18 3.58 -16.46
CA GLY A 78 7.48 4.93 -16.92
C GLY A 78 8.52 5.69 -16.11
N ALA A 79 9.35 5.01 -15.33
CA ALA A 79 10.54 5.62 -14.75
C ALA A 79 11.52 6.06 -15.85
N GLU A 80 12.02 7.29 -15.78
CA GLU A 80 13.04 7.81 -16.70
C GLU A 80 14.41 7.20 -16.44
N LEU A 81 14.75 7.00 -15.16
CA LEU A 81 15.96 6.35 -14.71
C LEU A 81 15.60 5.14 -13.85
N VAL A 82 16.29 4.03 -14.07
CA VAL A 82 16.17 2.84 -13.22
C VAL A 82 17.56 2.42 -12.75
N ILE A 83 17.70 2.06 -11.48
CA ILE A 83 18.98 1.82 -10.83
C ILE A 83 18.93 0.48 -10.11
N ASP A 84 19.87 -0.41 -10.46
CA ASP A 84 20.15 -1.61 -9.69
C ASP A 84 21.15 -1.27 -8.58
N SER A 85 20.67 -1.09 -7.37
CA SER A 85 21.52 -0.73 -6.23
C SER A 85 22.40 -1.87 -5.71
N SER A 86 22.29 -3.07 -6.29
CA SER A 86 23.26 -4.15 -6.07
C SER A 86 24.51 -4.01 -6.93
N LEU A 87 24.43 -3.28 -8.05
CA LEU A 87 25.49 -3.12 -9.03
C LEU A 87 26.13 -1.71 -9.01
N GLU A 88 25.37 -0.68 -8.66
CA GLU A 88 25.86 0.69 -8.64
C GLU A 88 25.38 1.48 -7.40
N ASP A 89 26.08 2.57 -7.10
CA ASP A 89 25.70 3.46 -5.99
C ASP A 89 24.51 4.36 -6.40
N PRO A 90 23.31 4.15 -5.83
CA PRO A 90 22.13 4.90 -6.21
C PRO A 90 22.24 6.39 -5.87
N VAL A 91 23.04 6.78 -4.86
CA VAL A 91 23.22 8.19 -4.47
C VAL A 91 23.91 8.96 -5.59
N ASN A 92 25.00 8.41 -6.12
CA ASN A 92 25.76 9.02 -7.20
C ASN A 92 24.92 9.08 -8.49
N SER A 93 24.22 8.00 -8.84
CA SER A 93 23.40 7.92 -10.03
C SER A 93 22.27 8.97 -10.00
N ILE A 94 21.58 9.13 -8.86
CA ILE A 94 20.54 10.15 -8.70
C ILE A 94 21.10 11.56 -8.75
N ARG A 95 22.24 11.82 -8.12
CA ARG A 95 22.88 13.16 -8.21
C ARG A 95 23.26 13.51 -9.64
N ASN A 96 23.85 12.58 -10.37
CA ASN A 96 24.19 12.82 -11.79
C ASN A 96 22.96 13.10 -12.63
N TRP A 97 21.88 12.35 -12.44
CA TRP A 97 20.61 12.53 -13.15
C TRP A 97 19.94 13.87 -12.84
N SER A 98 20.07 14.35 -11.60
CA SER A 98 19.50 15.62 -11.12
C SER A 98 20.44 16.80 -11.20
N SER A 99 21.43 16.78 -12.10
CA SER A 99 22.43 17.87 -12.30
C SER A 99 23.21 18.23 -11.04
N GLY A 100 23.47 17.25 -10.17
CA GLY A 100 24.25 17.39 -8.94
C GLY A 100 23.44 17.78 -7.70
N TYR A 101 22.18 18.18 -7.85
CA TYR A 101 21.39 18.71 -6.73
C TYR A 101 20.80 17.60 -5.83
N GLY A 102 20.42 16.45 -6.37
CA GLY A 102 19.67 15.40 -5.73
C GLY A 102 18.16 15.50 -6.00
N ALA A 103 17.40 14.53 -5.49
CA ALA A 103 15.96 14.44 -5.70
C ALA A 103 15.19 15.45 -4.83
N ASP A 104 14.09 16.00 -5.35
CA ASP A 104 13.16 16.83 -4.59
C ASP A 104 12.46 16.04 -3.49
N ALA A 105 12.07 14.80 -3.81
CA ALA A 105 11.59 13.87 -2.80
C ALA A 105 11.96 12.43 -3.15
N VAL A 106 12.14 11.61 -2.08
CA VAL A 106 12.30 10.16 -2.16
C VAL A 106 11.11 9.49 -1.47
N LEU A 107 10.38 8.67 -2.21
CA LEU A 107 9.33 7.79 -1.68
C LEU A 107 9.95 6.44 -1.36
N PHE A 108 10.11 6.14 -0.08
CA PHE A 108 10.71 4.89 0.37
C PHE A 108 9.62 3.81 0.51
N ALA A 109 9.52 2.92 -0.49
CA ALA A 109 8.54 1.85 -0.58
C ALA A 109 9.16 0.44 -0.41
N ALA A 110 10.45 0.35 -0.11
CA ALA A 110 11.14 -0.92 0.14
C ALA A 110 10.70 -1.55 1.48
N ASN A 111 10.93 -2.85 1.61
CA ASN A 111 10.74 -3.59 2.86
C ASN A 111 12.07 -4.24 3.25
N THR A 112 12.72 -3.71 4.29
CA THR A 112 14.01 -4.17 4.77
C THR A 112 14.18 -3.90 6.25
N SER A 113 14.95 -4.73 6.95
CA SER A 113 15.39 -4.47 8.32
C SER A 113 16.69 -3.65 8.38
N ASP A 114 17.40 -3.49 7.25
CA ASP A 114 18.61 -2.70 7.15
C ASP A 114 18.29 -1.19 7.09
N SER A 115 19.10 -0.39 7.78
CA SER A 115 19.00 1.08 7.78
C SER A 115 19.79 1.74 6.65
N LYS A 116 20.68 1.02 5.97
CA LYS A 116 21.52 1.56 4.90
C LYS A 116 20.69 2.11 3.72
N PRO A 117 19.64 1.42 3.23
CA PRO A 117 18.81 1.95 2.15
C PRO A 117 18.11 3.27 2.52
N LEU A 118 17.67 3.42 3.77
CA LEU A 118 17.07 4.67 4.25
C LEU A 118 18.12 5.80 4.34
N SER A 119 19.33 5.50 4.79
CA SER A 119 20.46 6.45 4.77
C SER A 119 20.76 6.91 3.34
N GLN A 120 20.79 6.00 2.37
CA GLN A 120 20.96 6.34 0.94
C GLN A 120 19.82 7.24 0.43
N ALA A 121 18.56 6.97 0.85
CA ALA A 121 17.43 7.82 0.50
C ALA A 121 17.64 9.27 0.99
N PHE A 122 18.13 9.48 2.21
CA PHE A 122 18.48 10.82 2.69
C PHE A 122 19.63 11.46 1.89
N GLN A 123 20.67 10.69 1.61
CA GLN A 123 21.88 11.20 0.92
C GLN A 123 21.60 11.59 -0.54
N MET A 124 20.65 10.94 -1.22
CA MET A 124 20.27 11.28 -2.59
C MET A 124 19.25 12.43 -2.67
N THR A 125 18.67 12.81 -1.54
CA THR A 125 17.71 13.91 -1.45
C THR A 125 18.45 15.25 -1.43
N ARG A 126 17.94 16.24 -2.19
CA ARG A 126 18.50 17.61 -2.20
C ARG A 126 18.30 18.31 -0.86
N LYS A 127 19.01 19.42 -0.68
CA LYS A 127 18.79 20.32 0.47
C LYS A 127 17.32 20.75 0.52
N LYS A 128 16.69 20.68 1.70
CA LYS A 128 15.25 20.97 1.95
C LYS A 128 14.30 20.09 1.13
N GLY A 129 14.77 18.93 0.70
CA GLY A 129 13.91 17.91 0.09
C GLY A 129 13.21 17.05 1.12
N LYS A 130 12.45 16.06 0.66
CA LYS A 130 11.62 15.20 1.50
C LYS A 130 12.00 13.73 1.34
N VAL A 131 11.93 12.97 2.43
CA VAL A 131 11.93 11.51 2.39
C VAL A 131 10.63 11.03 3.04
N VAL A 132 9.83 10.28 2.30
CA VAL A 132 8.53 9.77 2.73
C VAL A 132 8.64 8.27 2.93
N LEU A 133 8.50 7.81 4.16
CA LEU A 133 8.49 6.38 4.50
C LEU A 133 7.08 5.82 4.32
N VAL A 134 6.92 4.95 3.33
CA VAL A 134 5.71 4.17 3.04
C VAL A 134 5.89 2.71 3.41
N GLY A 135 7.07 2.17 3.10
CA GLY A 135 7.46 0.79 3.38
C GLY A 135 7.97 0.60 4.81
N VAL A 136 8.84 -0.39 4.96
CA VAL A 136 9.48 -0.72 6.25
C VAL A 136 11.00 -0.61 6.10
N SER A 137 11.65 0.01 7.07
CA SER A 137 13.11 0.14 7.11
C SER A 137 13.64 -0.01 8.53
N GLY A 138 14.91 -0.39 8.65
CA GLY A 138 15.66 -0.15 9.87
C GLY A 138 15.70 1.35 10.16
N MET A 139 15.54 1.74 11.45
CA MET A 139 15.34 3.13 11.86
C MET A 139 16.56 3.73 12.56
N HIS A 140 17.76 3.19 12.30
CA HIS A 140 19.01 3.82 12.74
C HIS A 140 19.35 4.99 11.81
N ILE A 141 18.87 6.17 12.17
CA ILE A 141 19.05 7.40 11.40
C ILE A 141 20.32 8.11 11.86
N ASN A 142 21.24 8.32 10.91
CA ASN A 142 22.43 9.10 11.17
C ASN A 142 22.10 10.59 11.04
N ARG A 143 22.36 11.36 12.09
CA ARG A 143 22.17 12.82 12.09
C ARG A 143 22.85 13.52 10.91
N LYS A 144 24.03 13.01 10.48
CA LYS A 144 24.79 13.56 9.34
C LYS A 144 23.98 13.52 8.03
N ASP A 145 23.16 12.50 7.84
CA ASP A 145 22.41 12.32 6.58
C ASP A 145 21.25 13.32 6.43
N ILE A 146 20.69 13.80 7.54
CA ILE A 146 19.48 14.63 7.53
C ILE A 146 19.75 16.11 7.89
N TYR A 147 20.67 16.36 8.84
CA TYR A 147 20.80 17.67 9.47
C TYR A 147 21.34 18.75 8.53
N SER A 148 22.42 18.47 7.80
CA SER A 148 23.07 19.46 6.92
C SER A 148 22.19 19.86 5.73
N ASN A 149 21.30 18.98 5.32
CA ASN A 149 20.39 19.18 4.21
C ASN A 149 18.99 19.64 4.63
N GLU A 150 18.72 19.77 5.94
CA GLU A 150 17.39 20.13 6.47
C GLU A 150 16.27 19.31 5.79
N ILE A 151 16.42 17.98 5.81
CA ILE A 151 15.48 17.08 5.14
C ILE A 151 14.22 16.89 5.98
N ASP A 152 13.07 17.03 5.35
CA ASP A 152 11.78 16.63 5.93
C ASP A 152 11.64 15.11 5.87
N PHE A 153 11.65 14.45 7.02
CA PHE A 153 11.36 13.02 7.11
C PHE A 153 9.91 12.81 7.53
N LEU A 154 9.11 12.23 6.63
CA LEU A 154 7.67 12.11 6.77
C LEU A 154 7.25 10.64 6.78
N ILE A 155 6.29 10.31 7.62
CA ILE A 155 5.66 8.99 7.63
C ILE A 155 4.37 9.04 6.82
N SER A 156 4.17 8.06 5.94
CA SER A 156 2.91 7.86 5.23
C SER A 156 2.13 6.73 5.90
N THR A 157 1.14 7.08 6.68
CA THR A 157 0.34 6.11 7.43
C THR A 157 -0.75 5.51 6.57
N SER A 158 -0.56 4.24 6.19
CA SER A 158 -1.58 3.45 5.47
C SER A 158 -2.15 4.22 4.26
N TYR A 159 -3.46 4.24 4.08
CA TYR A 159 -4.15 4.91 2.96
C TYR A 159 -4.65 6.32 3.29
N GLY A 160 -4.18 6.90 4.39
CA GLY A 160 -4.31 8.33 4.69
C GLY A 160 -5.21 8.67 5.86
N PRO A 161 -5.53 9.97 6.06
CA PRO A 161 -6.33 10.47 7.16
C PRO A 161 -7.68 9.76 7.27
N GLY A 162 -8.08 9.46 8.50
CA GLY A 162 -9.24 8.62 8.84
C GLY A 162 -8.83 7.26 9.34
N ARG A 163 -7.70 6.74 8.89
CA ARG A 163 -7.17 5.45 9.36
C ARG A 163 -6.75 5.54 10.83
N TYR A 164 -7.20 4.58 11.63
CA TYR A 164 -7.03 4.52 13.09
C TYR A 164 -7.76 5.64 13.86
N ASP A 165 -8.76 6.28 13.25
CA ASP A 165 -9.66 7.23 13.89
C ASP A 165 -11.04 6.58 14.04
N ASP A 166 -11.41 6.25 15.28
CA ASP A 166 -12.67 5.58 15.59
C ASP A 166 -13.91 6.42 15.21
N ASP A 167 -13.81 7.75 15.28
CA ASP A 167 -14.90 8.62 14.88
C ASP A 167 -15.14 8.53 13.37
N TYR A 168 -14.07 8.44 12.60
CA TYR A 168 -14.16 8.27 11.16
C TYR A 168 -14.54 6.85 10.73
N GLU A 169 -13.79 5.83 11.21
CA GLU A 169 -13.96 4.44 10.74
C GLU A 169 -15.22 3.77 11.28
N LEU A 170 -15.57 3.99 12.57
CA LEU A 170 -16.67 3.28 13.23
C LEU A 170 -17.96 4.10 13.30
N LYS A 171 -17.85 5.42 13.53
CA LYS A 171 -19.04 6.29 13.66
C LYS A 171 -19.42 6.98 12.36
N GLY A 172 -18.54 6.93 11.32
CA GLY A 172 -18.80 7.55 10.02
C GLY A 172 -18.77 9.08 10.05
N ILE A 173 -18.08 9.69 11.03
CA ILE A 173 -17.93 11.15 11.12
C ILE A 173 -16.79 11.57 10.20
N ASP A 174 -17.12 12.19 9.07
CA ASP A 174 -16.12 12.66 8.10
C ASP A 174 -15.46 13.96 8.55
N TYR A 175 -14.20 14.14 8.14
CA TYR A 175 -13.49 15.40 8.35
C TYR A 175 -14.06 16.52 7.50
N PRO A 176 -14.04 17.79 7.99
CA PRO A 176 -14.40 18.93 7.17
C PRO A 176 -13.55 18.99 5.90
N TYR A 177 -14.18 18.92 4.73
CA TYR A 177 -13.53 18.81 3.44
C TYR A 177 -12.47 19.90 3.16
N PRO A 178 -12.66 21.18 3.52
CA PRO A 178 -11.66 22.21 3.29
C PRO A 178 -10.36 22.01 4.06
N TYR A 179 -10.40 21.28 5.17
CA TYR A 179 -9.24 21.08 6.06
C TYR A 179 -8.54 19.73 5.82
N VAL A 180 -9.32 18.70 5.50
CA VAL A 180 -8.76 17.36 5.18
C VAL A 180 -9.28 16.92 3.82
N ARG A 181 -8.61 17.38 2.76
CA ARG A 181 -9.03 17.13 1.38
C ARG A 181 -9.00 15.63 1.02
N TRP A 182 -8.00 14.91 1.50
CA TRP A 182 -7.72 13.53 1.11
C TRP A 182 -7.75 12.60 2.31
N THR A 183 -8.95 12.11 2.64
CA THR A 183 -9.16 11.02 3.59
C THR A 183 -8.92 9.68 2.92
N GLU A 184 -8.80 8.61 3.70
CA GLU A 184 -8.66 7.24 3.21
C GLU A 184 -9.73 6.87 2.17
N ASN A 185 -11.00 7.23 2.44
CA ASN A 185 -12.11 6.95 1.52
C ASN A 185 -11.94 7.70 0.19
N ARG A 186 -11.54 8.98 0.25
CA ARG A 186 -11.29 9.80 -0.95
C ARG A 186 -10.05 9.33 -1.72
N ASN A 187 -9.02 8.80 -1.03
CA ASN A 187 -7.86 8.19 -1.68
C ASN A 187 -8.24 6.89 -2.40
N ILE A 188 -9.08 6.04 -1.80
CA ILE A 188 -9.60 4.83 -2.45
C ILE A 188 -10.41 5.21 -3.70
N ALA A 189 -11.34 6.17 -3.57
CA ALA A 189 -12.15 6.64 -4.69
C ALA A 189 -11.29 7.19 -5.85
N GLU A 190 -10.27 7.97 -5.52
CA GLU A 190 -9.35 8.54 -6.51
C GLU A 190 -8.49 7.47 -7.18
N PHE A 191 -7.99 6.50 -6.43
CA PHE A 191 -7.23 5.40 -7.02
C PHE A 191 -8.08 4.58 -8.00
N LEU A 192 -9.34 4.29 -7.64
CA LEU A 192 -10.28 3.62 -8.55
C LEU A 192 -10.54 4.46 -9.83
N ARG A 193 -10.60 5.80 -9.70
CA ARG A 193 -10.70 6.69 -10.85
C ARG A 193 -9.46 6.62 -11.74
N LEU A 194 -8.27 6.59 -11.16
CA LEU A 194 -7.00 6.46 -11.90
C LEU A 194 -6.91 5.12 -12.67
N LEU A 195 -7.34 4.03 -12.04
CA LEU A 195 -7.45 2.73 -12.71
C LEU A 195 -8.44 2.78 -13.89
N ASN A 196 -9.63 3.32 -13.65
CA ASN A 196 -10.67 3.41 -14.68
C ASN A 196 -10.28 4.31 -15.86
N ALA A 197 -9.43 5.30 -15.62
CA ALA A 197 -8.90 6.21 -16.64
C ALA A 197 -7.68 5.64 -17.38
N GLY A 198 -7.18 4.45 -16.99
CA GLY A 198 -5.95 3.89 -17.54
C GLY A 198 -4.68 4.66 -17.15
N THR A 199 -4.77 5.58 -16.19
CA THR A 199 -3.60 6.32 -15.68
C THR A 199 -2.68 5.43 -14.88
N VAL A 200 -3.24 4.47 -14.16
CA VAL A 200 -2.55 3.35 -13.54
C VAL A 200 -2.97 2.08 -14.26
N ASP A 201 -2.01 1.37 -14.82
CA ASP A 201 -2.21 0.09 -15.51
C ASP A 201 -1.53 -1.03 -14.71
N LEU A 202 -2.34 -1.84 -14.03
CA LEU A 202 -1.85 -2.98 -13.27
C LEU A 202 -1.52 -4.19 -14.17
N GLY A 203 -1.98 -4.21 -15.42
CA GLY A 203 -1.61 -5.22 -16.40
C GLY A 203 -0.11 -5.23 -16.70
N LEU A 204 0.55 -4.05 -16.65
CA LEU A 204 2.00 -3.92 -16.78
C LEU A 204 2.77 -4.71 -15.71
N LEU A 205 2.17 -4.94 -14.55
CA LEU A 205 2.78 -5.66 -13.44
C LEU A 205 2.67 -7.18 -13.59
N LYS A 206 2.04 -7.65 -14.66
CA LYS A 206 1.84 -9.08 -14.98
C LYS A 206 1.24 -9.85 -13.79
N PRO A 207 0.03 -9.51 -13.33
CA PRO A 207 -0.56 -10.14 -12.16
C PRO A 207 -0.73 -11.65 -12.37
N THR A 208 -0.48 -12.42 -11.31
CA THR A 208 -0.81 -13.85 -11.31
C THR A 208 -2.22 -14.01 -10.73
N ILE A 209 -3.12 -14.59 -11.50
CA ILE A 209 -4.51 -14.81 -11.09
C ILE A 209 -4.66 -16.26 -10.66
N TYR A 210 -5.17 -16.49 -9.47
CA TYR A 210 -5.45 -17.80 -8.90
C TYR A 210 -6.95 -17.98 -8.73
N ASN A 211 -7.46 -19.18 -9.05
CA ASN A 211 -8.81 -19.53 -8.66
C ASN A 211 -8.89 -19.66 -7.14
N PHE A 212 -10.04 -19.35 -6.55
CA PHE A 212 -10.23 -19.46 -5.10
C PHE A 212 -9.89 -20.86 -4.55
N ASN A 213 -10.12 -21.92 -5.32
CA ASN A 213 -9.78 -23.29 -4.89
C ASN A 213 -8.26 -23.50 -4.76
N ASP A 214 -7.46 -22.66 -5.42
CA ASP A 214 -6.00 -22.73 -5.43
C ASP A 214 -5.36 -21.69 -4.49
N PHE A 215 -6.12 -21.11 -3.55
CA PHE A 215 -5.63 -20.00 -2.71
C PHE A 215 -4.39 -20.38 -1.89
N LEU A 216 -4.27 -21.62 -1.44
CA LEU A 216 -3.08 -22.09 -0.72
C LEU A 216 -1.83 -22.01 -1.60
N LYS A 217 -1.94 -22.39 -2.87
CA LYS A 217 -0.85 -22.29 -3.84
C LYS A 217 -0.42 -20.82 -4.05
N ALA A 218 -1.37 -19.87 -4.01
CA ALA A 218 -1.02 -18.44 -4.10
C ALA A 218 -0.11 -18.00 -2.96
N PHE A 219 -0.36 -18.47 -1.73
CA PHE A 219 0.49 -18.19 -0.58
C PHE A 219 1.85 -18.91 -0.65
N GLU A 220 1.86 -20.18 -1.06
CA GLU A 220 3.10 -20.94 -1.26
C GLU A 220 4.01 -20.28 -2.31
N ASP A 221 3.44 -19.89 -3.43
CA ASP A 221 4.16 -19.19 -4.49
C ASP A 221 4.72 -17.84 -4.02
N LEU A 222 3.98 -17.07 -3.22
CA LEU A 222 4.46 -15.83 -2.64
C LEU A 222 5.60 -16.04 -1.64
N GLN A 223 5.58 -17.14 -0.89
CA GLN A 223 6.66 -17.49 0.06
C GLN A 223 7.92 -17.99 -0.64
N ASN A 224 7.76 -18.81 -1.67
CA ASN A 224 8.86 -19.46 -2.37
C ASN A 224 9.50 -18.55 -3.42
N ASP A 225 8.74 -17.62 -4.01
CA ASP A 225 9.19 -16.74 -5.08
C ASP A 225 8.69 -15.29 -4.92
N PRO A 226 9.06 -14.60 -3.83
CA PRO A 226 8.62 -13.24 -3.58
C PRO A 226 9.23 -12.22 -4.55
N SER A 227 10.26 -12.62 -5.30
CA SER A 227 10.96 -11.73 -6.23
C SER A 227 10.21 -11.53 -7.54
N HIS A 228 9.57 -12.59 -8.07
CA HIS A 228 8.92 -12.59 -9.38
C HIS A 228 7.42 -12.27 -9.31
N LYS A 229 6.78 -12.43 -8.14
CA LYS A 229 5.35 -12.20 -7.98
C LYS A 229 5.05 -10.86 -7.31
N ILE A 230 4.80 -9.85 -8.13
CA ILE A 230 4.50 -8.48 -7.65
C ILE A 230 3.04 -8.37 -7.19
N LEU A 231 2.12 -8.99 -7.93
CA LEU A 231 0.69 -8.92 -7.67
C LEU A 231 0.05 -10.29 -7.89
N SER A 232 -0.47 -10.86 -6.83
CA SER A 232 -1.28 -12.08 -6.86
C SER A 232 -2.73 -11.73 -6.54
N ILE A 233 -3.66 -12.17 -7.39
CA ILE A 233 -5.09 -11.90 -7.23
C ILE A 233 -5.82 -13.24 -7.16
N ILE A 234 -6.72 -13.38 -6.18
CA ILE A 234 -7.58 -14.55 -6.05
C ILE A 234 -8.93 -14.22 -6.68
N GLU A 235 -9.30 -14.96 -7.71
CA GLU A 235 -10.59 -14.85 -8.37
C GLU A 235 -11.59 -15.83 -7.75
N TYR A 236 -12.71 -15.29 -7.29
CA TYR A 236 -13.82 -16.10 -6.79
C TYR A 236 -14.72 -16.50 -7.96
N ASN A 237 -15.08 -17.78 -8.03
CA ASN A 237 -16.07 -18.23 -8.99
C ASN A 237 -17.38 -17.44 -8.79
N LYS A 238 -18.06 -17.11 -9.88
CA LYS A 238 -19.38 -16.50 -9.79
C LYS A 238 -20.27 -17.38 -8.90
N PHE A 239 -20.60 -16.85 -7.74
CA PHE A 239 -21.52 -17.50 -6.84
C PHE A 239 -22.90 -17.47 -7.49
N GLU A 240 -23.30 -18.56 -8.11
CA GLU A 240 -24.72 -18.76 -8.38
C GLU A 240 -25.37 -19.03 -7.03
N PRO A 241 -26.21 -18.12 -6.51
CA PRO A 241 -26.88 -18.39 -5.27
C PRO A 241 -27.76 -19.63 -5.49
N LYS A 242 -27.26 -20.80 -5.10
CA LYS A 242 -28.15 -21.93 -4.88
C LYS A 242 -29.10 -21.46 -3.78
N THR A 243 -30.29 -21.07 -4.18
CA THR A 243 -31.39 -20.69 -3.28
C THR A 243 -31.88 -21.93 -2.49
N GLN A 244 -30.94 -22.59 -1.83
CA GLN A 244 -31.29 -23.35 -0.66
C GLN A 244 -31.12 -22.42 0.53
N ILE A 245 -32.18 -21.64 0.78
CA ILE A 245 -32.42 -21.13 2.11
C ILE A 245 -32.60 -22.39 2.96
N LEU A 246 -31.50 -22.94 3.45
CA LEU A 246 -31.53 -23.82 4.62
C LEU A 246 -31.96 -22.88 5.75
N SER A 247 -33.29 -22.66 5.86
CA SER A 247 -33.83 -22.20 7.12
C SER A 247 -33.52 -23.31 8.11
N PRO A 248 -32.49 -23.18 8.96
CA PRO A 248 -32.36 -24.12 10.05
C PRO A 248 -33.68 -23.99 10.82
N ALA A 249 -34.44 -25.06 10.93
CA ALA A 249 -35.54 -25.09 11.85
C ALA A 249 -34.93 -24.79 13.23
N ILE A 250 -34.94 -23.51 13.60
CA ILE A 250 -34.54 -23.09 14.94
C ILE A 250 -35.59 -23.70 15.86
N LYS A 251 -35.33 -24.92 16.36
CA LYS A 251 -36.08 -25.42 17.49
C LYS A 251 -35.91 -24.39 18.59
N SER A 252 -36.96 -23.64 18.87
CA SER A 252 -36.97 -22.66 19.96
C SER A 252 -36.61 -23.42 21.24
N ARG A 253 -35.36 -23.25 21.69
CA ARG A 253 -34.99 -23.70 23.01
C ARG A 253 -35.74 -22.82 24.01
N GLU A 254 -36.43 -23.43 24.96
CA GLU A 254 -37.04 -22.72 26.09
C GLU A 254 -36.00 -21.78 26.70
N LYS A 255 -36.36 -20.50 26.78
CA LYS A 255 -35.49 -19.46 27.38
C LYS A 255 -35.32 -19.82 28.85
N ARG A 256 -34.13 -20.29 29.22
CA ARG A 256 -33.74 -20.41 30.62
C ARG A 256 -33.66 -19.01 31.21
N LYS A 257 -34.53 -18.67 32.14
CA LYS A 257 -34.51 -17.37 32.84
C LYS A 257 -33.17 -17.22 33.57
N GLY A 258 -32.48 -16.14 33.32
CA GLY A 258 -31.27 -15.73 34.05
C GLY A 258 -29.93 -16.27 33.52
N VAL A 259 -29.88 -17.08 32.46
CA VAL A 259 -28.64 -17.59 31.88
C VAL A 259 -28.51 -17.16 30.42
N ILE A 260 -27.47 -16.47 30.11
CA ILE A 260 -27.10 -16.10 28.73
C ILE A 260 -26.18 -17.21 28.20
N SER A 261 -26.63 -17.94 27.18
CA SER A 261 -25.80 -18.93 26.49
C SER A 261 -25.16 -18.26 25.27
N THR A 262 -23.85 -18.17 25.24
CA THR A 262 -23.08 -17.58 24.15
C THR A 262 -22.39 -18.68 23.34
N GLY A 263 -22.57 -18.67 22.03
CA GLY A 263 -21.80 -19.49 21.08
C GLY A 263 -20.67 -18.66 20.47
N LEU A 264 -19.47 -19.22 20.45
CA LEU A 264 -18.32 -18.60 19.81
C LEU A 264 -17.92 -19.41 18.57
N ILE A 265 -17.92 -18.77 17.39
CA ILE A 265 -17.43 -19.35 16.16
C ILE A 265 -16.11 -18.64 15.80
N GLY A 266 -15.04 -19.42 15.59
CA GLY A 266 -13.71 -18.86 15.31
C GLY A 266 -12.92 -18.53 16.58
N ALA A 267 -12.54 -19.56 17.36
CA ALA A 267 -11.74 -19.43 18.57
C ALA A 267 -10.23 -19.29 18.27
N GLY A 268 -9.86 -18.36 17.38
CA GLY A 268 -8.47 -18.00 17.07
C GLY A 268 -7.81 -17.18 18.18
N SER A 269 -6.57 -16.72 17.95
CA SER A 269 -5.76 -15.99 18.96
C SER A 269 -6.50 -14.81 19.57
N PHE A 270 -7.19 -14.00 18.77
CA PHE A 270 -7.93 -12.85 19.30
C PHE A 270 -9.07 -13.26 20.25
N ALA A 271 -9.83 -14.27 19.86
CA ALA A 271 -10.93 -14.77 20.70
C ALA A 271 -10.41 -15.36 22.01
N THR A 272 -9.33 -16.14 21.98
CA THR A 272 -8.77 -16.81 23.17
C THR A 272 -8.01 -15.84 24.08
N THR A 273 -7.32 -14.84 23.54
CA THR A 273 -6.51 -13.91 24.33
C THR A 273 -7.27 -12.68 24.80
N MET A 274 -8.27 -12.22 24.04
CA MET A 274 -9.00 -11.00 24.34
C MET A 274 -10.45 -11.25 24.78
N LEU A 275 -11.24 -11.98 23.98
CA LEU A 275 -12.68 -12.08 24.21
C LEU A 275 -13.02 -13.05 25.36
N LEU A 276 -12.47 -14.26 25.38
CA LEU A 276 -12.79 -15.27 26.40
C LEU A 276 -12.43 -14.84 27.82
N PRO A 277 -11.29 -14.16 28.09
CA PRO A 277 -10.98 -13.64 29.42
C PRO A 277 -11.99 -12.58 29.92
N ILE A 278 -12.52 -11.75 29.00
CA ILE A 278 -13.53 -10.73 29.33
C ILE A 278 -14.87 -11.41 29.65
N ILE A 279 -15.31 -12.34 28.79
CA ILE A 279 -16.57 -13.08 29.00
C ILE A 279 -16.56 -13.85 30.32
N LYS A 280 -15.43 -14.50 30.66
CA LYS A 280 -15.27 -15.22 31.93
C LYS A 280 -15.34 -14.32 33.18
N LYS A 281 -15.03 -13.03 33.06
CA LYS A 281 -15.15 -12.08 34.17
C LYS A 281 -16.57 -11.53 34.35
N LEU A 282 -17.44 -11.75 33.40
CA LEU A 282 -18.83 -11.29 33.42
C LEU A 282 -19.81 -12.40 33.87
N SER A 283 -19.30 -13.61 34.09
CA SER A 283 -20.10 -14.79 34.55
C SER A 283 -20.06 -15.00 36.05
#